data_e6244d04d6257c2307098d0f45d6aa05
#
_entry.id   e6244d04d6257c2307098d0f45d6aa05
#
_cell.length_a   1.000
_cell.length_b   1.000
_cell.length_c   1.000
_cell.angle_alpha   90.00
_cell.angle_beta   90.00
_cell.angle_gamma   90.00
#
_symmetry.space_group_name_H-M   'P 1'
#
loop_
_entity.id
_entity.type
_entity.pdbx_description
1 polymer ?
#
loop_
_entity_poly.entity_id
_entity_poly.type
_entity_poly.pdbx_seq_one_letter_code
_entity_poly.pdbx_strand_id
1 'polypeptide(L)'
;SSIGTAAGIGGAILLGDQWRVLDPVAAVIVSFFIMKVAVQLLIPCVDELLEKSLPAEVEDEILKTILSFPGISSPHHLRTRRIGSYCAIEVHVRMDGSISLEEAHETATAVENKLKRQFGKGTLVSIHVEPVKKSNEATE
;
A
#
# COMPACT_ATOMS: atom_id res chain seq x y z
N SER A 1 -21.12 -23.38 -0.30
CA SER A 1 -21.62 -23.91 0.99
C SER A 1 -22.82 -24.83 0.80
N SER A 2 -23.81 -24.51 -0.02
CA SER A 2 -25.05 -25.27 -0.24
C SER A 2 -24.85 -26.73 -0.68
N ILE A 3 -23.84 -27.00 -1.50
CA ILE A 3 -23.54 -28.37 -1.98
C ILE A 3 -22.99 -29.24 -0.82
N GLY A 4 -22.16 -28.69 0.04
CA GLY A 4 -21.63 -29.41 1.20
C GLY A 4 -22.70 -29.72 2.22
N THR A 5 -23.60 -28.77 2.49
CA THR A 5 -24.75 -28.97 3.37
C THR A 5 -25.73 -30.01 2.81
N ALA A 6 -26.04 -29.92 1.50
CA ALA A 6 -26.91 -30.91 0.84
C ALA A 6 -26.30 -32.33 0.84
N ALA A 7 -24.99 -32.42 0.62
CA ALA A 7 -24.27 -33.71 0.69
C ALA A 7 -24.22 -34.27 2.13
N GLY A 8 -24.03 -33.41 3.16
CA GLY A 8 -24.06 -33.80 4.56
C GLY A 8 -25.43 -34.33 5.01
N ILE A 9 -26.50 -33.60 4.69
CA ILE A 9 -27.88 -33.99 5.01
C ILE A 9 -28.27 -35.23 4.22
N GLY A 10 -27.97 -35.28 2.91
CA GLY A 10 -28.25 -36.46 2.07
C GLY A 10 -27.50 -37.70 2.56
N GLY A 11 -26.25 -37.56 2.97
CA GLY A 11 -25.46 -38.62 3.56
C GLY A 11 -26.04 -39.16 4.89
N ALA A 12 -26.47 -38.24 5.77
CA ALA A 12 -27.08 -38.59 7.04
C ALA A 12 -28.40 -39.39 6.90
N ILE A 13 -29.21 -39.03 5.87
CA ILE A 13 -30.49 -39.70 5.59
C ILE A 13 -30.24 -41.06 4.96
N LEU A 14 -29.26 -41.22 4.08
CA LEU A 14 -29.03 -42.47 3.34
C LEU A 14 -28.14 -43.48 4.07
N LEU A 15 -27.25 -43.03 4.94
CA LEU A 15 -26.22 -43.88 5.59
C LEU A 15 -26.50 -44.23 7.05
N GLY A 16 -27.59 -43.69 7.64
CA GLY A 16 -28.04 -44.00 9.01
C GLY A 16 -27.37 -43.18 10.12
N ASP A 17 -27.80 -43.42 11.36
CA ASP A 17 -27.47 -42.60 12.56
C ASP A 17 -25.96 -42.46 12.86
N GLN A 18 -25.13 -43.39 12.41
CA GLN A 18 -23.68 -43.35 12.62
C GLN A 18 -23.00 -42.22 11.88
N TRP A 19 -23.62 -41.68 10.81
CA TRP A 19 -23.09 -40.63 9.97
C TRP A 19 -23.55 -39.20 10.34
N ARG A 20 -24.40 -39.12 11.38
CA ARG A 20 -24.85 -37.80 11.91
C ARG A 20 -23.72 -36.87 12.35
N VAL A 21 -22.55 -37.45 12.69
CA VAL A 21 -21.34 -36.68 13.04
C VAL A 21 -20.77 -35.90 11.84
N LEU A 22 -21.07 -36.29 10.61
CA LEU A 22 -20.53 -35.62 9.43
C LEU A 22 -21.03 -34.18 9.26
N ASP A 23 -22.27 -33.88 9.64
CA ASP A 23 -22.84 -32.54 9.54
C ASP A 23 -22.11 -31.53 10.47
N PRO A 24 -21.95 -31.78 11.80
CA PRO A 24 -21.16 -30.88 12.63
C PRO A 24 -19.68 -30.79 12.22
N VAL A 25 -19.09 -31.89 11.71
CA VAL A 25 -17.70 -31.83 11.18
C VAL A 25 -17.62 -30.97 9.95
N ALA A 26 -18.55 -31.11 9.01
CA ALA A 26 -18.62 -30.25 7.83
C ALA A 26 -18.84 -28.78 8.20
N ALA A 27 -19.70 -28.50 9.17
CA ALA A 27 -19.95 -27.16 9.69
C ALA A 27 -18.68 -26.53 10.29
N VAL A 28 -17.89 -27.29 11.08
CA VAL A 28 -16.60 -26.78 11.61
C VAL A 28 -15.61 -26.48 10.50
N ILE A 29 -15.49 -27.37 9.49
CA ILE A 29 -14.60 -27.14 8.34
C ILE A 29 -15.00 -25.88 7.59
N VAL A 30 -16.28 -25.72 7.28
CA VAL A 30 -16.80 -24.54 6.57
C VAL A 30 -16.57 -23.27 7.40
N SER A 31 -16.80 -23.32 8.72
CA SER A 31 -16.57 -22.19 9.63
C SER A 31 -15.10 -21.77 9.63
N PHE A 32 -14.17 -22.72 9.58
CA PHE A 32 -12.74 -22.43 9.48
C PHE A 32 -12.39 -21.72 8.17
N PHE A 33 -12.94 -22.14 7.02
CA PHE A 33 -12.73 -21.48 5.76
C PHE A 33 -13.34 -20.07 5.72
N ILE A 34 -14.53 -19.89 6.27
CA ILE A 34 -15.17 -18.56 6.38
C ILE A 34 -14.30 -17.65 7.26
N MET A 35 -13.83 -18.13 8.40
CA MET A 35 -12.96 -17.37 9.29
C MET A 35 -11.67 -16.95 8.60
N LYS A 36 -11.03 -17.86 7.85
CA LYS A 36 -9.85 -17.54 7.05
C LYS A 36 -10.11 -16.41 6.06
N VAL A 37 -11.20 -16.48 5.30
CA VAL A 37 -11.57 -15.44 4.33
C VAL A 37 -11.86 -14.12 5.05
N ALA A 38 -12.59 -14.15 6.16
CA ALA A 38 -12.89 -12.97 6.96
C ALA A 38 -11.61 -12.25 7.42
N VAL A 39 -10.63 -13.00 7.94
CA VAL A 39 -9.34 -12.45 8.37
C VAL A 39 -8.56 -11.88 7.16
N GLN A 40 -8.54 -12.59 6.04
CA GLN A 40 -7.86 -12.10 4.82
C GLN A 40 -8.44 -10.79 4.28
N LEU A 41 -9.74 -10.56 4.46
CA LEU A 41 -10.39 -9.31 4.07
C LEU A 41 -10.22 -8.22 5.13
N LEU A 42 -10.20 -8.59 6.41
CA LEU A 42 -10.08 -7.65 7.52
C LEU A 42 -8.70 -6.98 7.58
N ILE A 43 -7.62 -7.77 7.41
CA ILE A 43 -6.25 -7.26 7.54
C ILE A 43 -5.98 -6.06 6.63
N PRO A 44 -6.26 -6.11 5.31
CA PRO A 44 -6.03 -4.95 4.43
C PRO A 44 -6.87 -3.72 4.82
N CYS A 45 -8.09 -3.92 5.31
CA CYS A 45 -8.92 -2.81 5.77
C CYS A 45 -8.33 -2.14 7.01
N VAL A 46 -7.82 -2.94 7.95
CA VAL A 46 -7.15 -2.40 9.15
C VAL A 46 -5.84 -1.70 8.76
N ASP A 47 -5.04 -2.27 7.86
CA ASP A 47 -3.81 -1.67 7.35
C ASP A 47 -4.09 -0.29 6.71
N GLU A 48 -5.19 -0.16 5.96
CA GLU A 48 -5.58 1.11 5.35
C GLU A 48 -6.05 2.14 6.38
N LEU A 49 -6.82 1.72 7.39
CA LEU A 49 -7.24 2.59 8.50
C LEU A 49 -6.08 3.07 9.37
N LEU A 50 -5.05 2.26 9.49
CA LEU A 50 -3.82 2.61 10.22
C LEU A 50 -2.81 3.39 9.36
N GLU A 51 -3.17 3.78 8.14
CA GLU A 51 -2.29 4.48 7.19
C GLU A 51 -0.94 3.76 6.99
N LYS A 52 -0.97 2.44 6.93
CA LYS A 52 0.24 1.63 6.73
C LYS A 52 0.94 2.02 5.44
N SER A 53 2.27 2.16 5.52
CA SER A 53 3.14 2.41 4.37
C SER A 53 2.98 1.34 3.28
N LEU A 54 3.23 1.74 2.05
CA LEU A 54 3.32 0.81 0.91
C LEU A 54 4.48 -0.19 1.13
N PRO A 55 4.49 -1.32 0.42
CA PRO A 55 5.61 -2.26 0.48
C PRO A 55 6.95 -1.59 0.16
N ALA A 56 8.02 -2.04 0.80
CA ALA A 56 9.35 -1.46 0.65
C ALA A 56 9.83 -1.42 -0.80
N GLU A 57 9.50 -2.44 -1.59
CA GLU A 57 9.83 -2.50 -3.01
C GLU A 57 9.19 -1.36 -3.80
N VAL A 58 7.96 -0.96 -3.43
CA VAL A 58 7.23 0.15 -4.05
C VAL A 58 7.84 1.49 -3.62
N GLU A 59 8.20 1.63 -2.35
CA GLU A 59 8.88 2.82 -1.84
C GLU A 59 10.26 3.01 -2.50
N ASP A 60 11.02 1.94 -2.70
CA ASP A 60 12.29 1.95 -3.44
C ASP A 60 12.10 2.39 -4.90
N GLU A 61 11.03 1.94 -5.55
CA GLU A 61 10.70 2.34 -6.93
C GLU A 61 10.35 3.84 -7.00
N ILE A 62 9.61 4.36 -6.03
CA ILE A 62 9.30 5.78 -5.88
C ILE A 62 10.60 6.59 -5.75
N LEU A 63 11.49 6.19 -4.83
CA LEU A 63 12.77 6.86 -4.61
C LEU A 63 13.67 6.85 -5.84
N LYS A 64 13.76 5.73 -6.55
CA LYS A 64 14.49 5.62 -7.81
C LYS A 64 13.92 6.55 -8.88
N THR A 65 12.60 6.64 -8.97
CA THR A 65 11.93 7.54 -9.90
C THR A 65 12.26 8.99 -9.58
N ILE A 66 12.20 9.40 -8.33
CA ILE A 66 12.53 10.76 -7.88
C ILE A 66 14.00 11.09 -8.18
N LEU A 67 14.91 10.18 -7.84
CA LEU A 67 16.36 10.36 -8.06
C LEU A 67 16.76 10.37 -9.55
N SER A 68 15.88 9.92 -10.46
CA SER A 68 16.15 10.00 -11.90
C SER A 68 16.06 11.41 -12.49
N PHE A 69 15.54 12.37 -11.72
CA PHE A 69 15.43 13.77 -12.16
C PHE A 69 16.70 14.55 -11.82
N PRO A 70 17.29 15.24 -12.79
CA PRO A 70 18.48 16.05 -12.55
C PRO A 70 18.15 17.21 -11.57
N GLY A 71 19.12 17.54 -10.74
CA GLY A 71 18.98 18.61 -9.75
C GLY A 71 18.29 18.18 -8.45
N ILE A 72 17.72 16.99 -8.38
CA ILE A 72 17.15 16.44 -7.15
C ILE A 72 18.21 15.60 -6.40
N SER A 73 18.32 15.84 -5.11
CA SER A 73 19.20 15.11 -4.22
C SER A 73 18.53 14.78 -2.89
N SER A 74 19.07 13.79 -2.20
CA SER A 74 18.68 13.43 -0.82
C SER A 74 17.17 13.40 -0.57
N PRO A 75 16.39 12.57 -1.30
CA PRO A 75 15.00 12.36 -0.94
C PRO A 75 14.94 11.77 0.47
N HIS A 76 14.08 12.31 1.33
CA HIS A 76 13.92 11.90 2.72
C HIS A 76 12.50 12.15 3.22
N HIS A 77 12.18 11.66 4.42
CA HIS A 77 10.83 11.73 4.98
C HIS A 77 9.75 11.21 4.02
N LEU A 78 10.08 10.18 3.23
CA LEU A 78 9.09 9.52 2.40
C LEU A 78 7.99 8.94 3.31
N ARG A 79 6.76 9.32 3.03
CA ARG A 79 5.55 8.77 3.63
C ARG A 79 4.63 8.32 2.53
N THR A 80 4.15 7.11 2.65
CA THR A 80 3.24 6.52 1.68
C THR A 80 2.06 5.89 2.40
N ARG A 81 0.89 5.91 1.78
CA ARG A 81 -0.27 5.17 2.26
C ARG A 81 -1.21 4.84 1.12
N ARG A 82 -2.03 3.83 1.31
CA ARG A 82 -3.10 3.49 0.39
C ARG A 82 -4.33 4.37 0.64
N ILE A 83 -4.99 4.77 -0.44
CA ILE A 83 -6.28 5.50 -0.40
C ILE A 83 -7.20 4.85 -1.42
N GLY A 84 -7.95 3.84 -1.01
CA GLY A 84 -8.77 3.02 -1.90
C GLY A 84 -7.95 2.38 -3.01
N SER A 85 -8.25 2.72 -4.27
CA SER A 85 -7.54 2.21 -5.44
C SER A 85 -6.26 2.98 -5.79
N TYR A 86 -5.95 4.05 -5.07
CA TYR A 86 -4.80 4.92 -5.31
C TYR A 86 -3.87 4.93 -4.10
N CYS A 87 -2.81 5.71 -4.18
CA CYS A 87 -1.93 5.95 -3.05
C CYS A 87 -1.68 7.45 -2.84
N ALA A 88 -1.24 7.80 -1.63
CA ALA A 88 -0.64 9.09 -1.34
C ALA A 88 0.87 8.90 -1.17
N ILE A 89 1.64 9.84 -1.69
CA ILE A 89 3.09 9.90 -1.65
C ILE A 89 3.47 11.29 -1.18
N GLU A 90 4.13 11.38 -0.04
CA GLU A 90 4.66 12.62 0.50
C GLU A 90 6.17 12.45 0.65
N VAL A 91 6.96 13.38 0.15
CA VAL A 91 8.42 13.27 0.17
C VAL A 91 9.06 14.65 0.23
N HIS A 92 10.16 14.75 0.93
CA HIS A 92 11.04 15.91 0.90
C HIS A 92 12.21 15.62 -0.03
N VAL A 93 12.57 16.59 -0.84
CA VAL A 93 13.71 16.53 -1.76
C VAL A 93 14.55 17.78 -1.62
N ARG A 94 15.86 17.65 -1.86
CA ARG A 94 16.76 18.80 -1.84
C ARG A 94 17.14 19.19 -3.26
N MET A 95 17.11 20.49 -3.50
CA MET A 95 17.56 21.14 -4.75
C MET A 95 18.56 22.24 -4.45
N ASP A 96 19.29 22.69 -5.45
CA ASP A 96 20.22 23.84 -5.28
C ASP A 96 19.41 25.09 -4.85
N GLY A 97 19.82 25.71 -3.76
CA GLY A 97 19.15 26.91 -3.26
C GLY A 97 19.33 28.17 -4.12
N SER A 98 20.14 28.11 -5.19
CA SER A 98 20.34 29.22 -6.14
C SER A 98 19.38 29.21 -7.32
N ILE A 99 18.64 28.11 -7.55
CA ILE A 99 17.64 28.03 -8.61
C ILE A 99 16.42 28.90 -8.28
N SER A 100 15.73 29.33 -9.32
CA SER A 100 14.48 30.09 -9.13
C SER A 100 13.37 29.21 -8.56
N LEU A 101 12.40 29.85 -7.88
CA LEU A 101 11.20 29.13 -7.41
C LEU A 101 10.43 28.49 -8.55
N GLU A 102 10.40 29.15 -9.73
CA GLU A 102 9.75 28.64 -10.93
C GLU A 102 10.40 27.33 -11.39
N GLU A 103 11.72 27.30 -11.51
CA GLU A 103 12.49 26.11 -11.92
C GLU A 103 12.33 24.94 -10.92
N ALA A 104 12.35 25.26 -9.62
CA ALA A 104 12.10 24.26 -8.57
C ALA A 104 10.68 23.68 -8.68
N HIS A 105 9.68 24.53 -8.92
CA HIS A 105 8.29 24.13 -9.08
C HIS A 105 8.08 23.28 -10.35
N GLU A 106 8.68 23.66 -11.47
CA GLU A 106 8.61 22.88 -12.71
C GLU A 106 9.18 21.47 -12.52
N THR A 107 10.33 21.38 -11.86
CA THR A 107 10.96 20.08 -11.55
C THR A 107 10.07 19.24 -10.63
N ALA A 108 9.54 19.81 -9.56
CA ALA A 108 8.60 19.11 -8.67
C ALA A 108 7.35 18.63 -9.42
N THR A 109 6.79 19.47 -10.28
CA THR A 109 5.63 19.13 -11.12
C THR A 109 5.95 18.00 -12.10
N ALA A 110 7.14 17.97 -12.67
CA ALA A 110 7.57 16.91 -13.57
C ALA A 110 7.68 15.56 -12.84
N VAL A 111 8.22 15.55 -11.62
CA VAL A 111 8.26 14.37 -10.74
C VAL A 111 6.84 13.90 -10.39
N GLU A 112 5.99 14.82 -9.94
CA GLU A 112 4.58 14.52 -9.63
C GLU A 112 3.88 13.85 -10.80
N ASN A 113 3.99 14.43 -12.00
CA ASN A 113 3.40 13.90 -13.21
C ASN A 113 3.96 12.51 -13.58
N LYS A 114 5.23 12.26 -13.34
CA LYS A 114 5.84 10.94 -13.56
C LYS A 114 5.30 9.91 -12.60
N LEU A 115 5.22 10.22 -11.31
CA LEU A 115 4.67 9.34 -10.29
C LEU A 115 3.17 9.05 -10.54
N LYS A 116 2.37 10.05 -10.91
CA LYS A 116 0.97 9.86 -11.29
C LYS A 116 0.79 8.98 -12.52
N ARG A 117 1.70 9.03 -13.48
CA ARG A 117 1.66 8.11 -14.64
C ARG A 117 2.00 6.68 -14.24
N GLN A 118 2.89 6.49 -13.27
CA GLN A 118 3.38 5.20 -12.84
C GLN A 118 2.41 4.50 -11.88
N PHE A 119 1.85 5.23 -10.92
CA PHE A 119 1.00 4.70 -9.85
C PHE A 119 -0.50 5.00 -10.02
N GLY A 120 -0.87 5.64 -11.13
CA GLY A 120 -2.25 5.99 -11.46
C GLY A 120 -2.57 7.47 -11.31
N LYS A 121 -3.43 8.00 -12.16
CA LYS A 121 -3.78 9.44 -12.22
C LYS A 121 -4.41 9.97 -10.94
N GLY A 122 -5.03 9.11 -10.14
CA GLY A 122 -5.64 9.49 -8.86
C GLY A 122 -4.66 9.49 -7.68
N THR A 123 -3.38 9.15 -7.90
CA THR A 123 -2.34 9.23 -6.87
C THR A 123 -2.14 10.65 -6.40
N LEU A 124 -2.21 10.86 -5.09
CA LEU A 124 -1.88 12.14 -4.46
C LEU A 124 -0.37 12.20 -4.25
N VAL A 125 0.28 13.21 -4.82
CA VAL A 125 1.72 13.40 -4.68
C VAL A 125 1.97 14.78 -4.09
N SER A 126 2.70 14.84 -2.99
CA SER A 126 3.16 16.06 -2.34
C SER A 126 4.68 16.04 -2.25
N ILE A 127 5.32 17.02 -2.88
CA ILE A 127 6.79 17.15 -2.89
C ILE A 127 7.15 18.43 -2.17
N HIS A 128 7.84 18.29 -1.04
CA HIS A 128 8.39 19.42 -0.31
C HIS A 128 9.83 19.64 -0.75
N VAL A 129 10.09 20.80 -1.37
CA VAL A 129 11.42 21.17 -1.84
C VAL A 129 12.16 21.93 -0.75
N GLU A 130 13.36 21.45 -0.42
CA GLU A 130 14.28 22.08 0.52
C GLU A 130 15.58 22.48 -0.19
N PRO A 131 16.26 23.55 0.24
CA PRO A 131 17.60 23.85 -0.26
C PRO A 131 18.59 22.80 0.23
N VAL A 132 19.59 22.49 -0.60
CA VAL A 132 20.75 21.70 -0.17
C VAL A 132 21.38 22.39 1.02
N LYS A 133 21.54 21.68 2.16
CA LYS A 133 22.26 22.23 3.31
C LYS A 133 23.70 22.53 2.87
N LYS A 134 24.09 23.79 2.87
CA LYS A 134 25.50 24.14 2.79
C LYS A 134 26.17 23.51 3.99
N SER A 135 27.22 22.73 3.78
CA SER A 135 28.07 22.27 4.87
C SER A 135 28.82 23.50 5.41
N ASN A 136 28.14 24.29 6.22
CA ASN A 136 28.76 25.25 7.09
C ASN A 136 28.80 24.59 8.46
N GLU A 137 29.94 24.44 8.81
CA GLU A 137 30.77 24.72 9.99
C GLU A 137 31.10 23.49 10.80
N ALA A 138 32.23 22.92 10.40
CA ALA A 138 33.26 22.70 11.37
C ALA A 138 33.72 24.09 11.84
N THR A 139 33.17 24.65 12.92
CA THR A 139 33.84 25.63 13.79
C THR A 139 32.95 25.83 15.06
N GLU A 140 33.37 25.33 16.09
CA GLU A 140 33.68 25.66 17.49
C GLU A 140 33.16 24.62 18.47
#